data_98a3ab554ee02245c17c3f7c839f45a9
#
_entry.id   98a3ab554ee02245c17c3f7c839f45a9
#
_cell.length_a   1.000
_cell.length_b   1.000
_cell.length_c   1.000
_cell.angle_alpha   90.00
_cell.angle_beta   90.00
_cell.angle_gamma   90.00
#
_symmetry.space_group_name_H-M   'P 1'
#
loop_
_entity.id
_entity.type
_entity.pdbx_description
1 polymer ?
#
loop_
_entity_poly.entity_id
_entity_poly.type
_entity_poly.pdbx_seq_one_letter_code
_entity_poly.pdbx_strand_id
1 'polypeptide(L)'
;MATLVHPLAIVEEGAQLGQDVIVEAFALIGKSAVVGDGTIIRHHATVEGKATLGKNNEVYPYALIGGLTHDLKYTGGEPELVVGDNNIFREYVTAHVATGSQDCTVIGSENVFLAYSHIAHDCKVGNHLVMSSQSALGGHVEVDDHVTIGWGVGVHQFCRLGRHCMISACSKLVQDVPPFMLADGSPAEVRSINKVGMERSGFAKTDLDVAKGVFKVL
;
A
#
# COMPACT_ATOMS: atom_id res chain seq x y z
N MET A 1 -6.22 9.47 -24.92
CA MET A 1 -7.67 9.15 -25.18
C MET A 1 -8.53 10.08 -24.34
N ALA A 2 -9.85 10.14 -24.52
CA ALA A 2 -10.71 10.94 -23.64
C ALA A 2 -11.04 10.15 -22.37
N THR A 3 -11.22 10.84 -21.24
CA THR A 3 -11.72 10.24 -20.00
C THR A 3 -13.08 9.59 -20.23
N LEU A 4 -13.25 8.36 -19.81
CA LEU A 4 -14.45 7.54 -20.01
C LEU A 4 -15.10 7.23 -18.66
N VAL A 5 -16.30 7.73 -18.45
CA VAL A 5 -17.10 7.44 -17.25
C VAL A 5 -18.33 6.63 -17.69
N HIS A 6 -18.47 5.42 -17.14
CA HIS A 6 -19.62 4.57 -17.43
C HIS A 6 -20.91 5.23 -16.90
N PRO A 7 -22.04 5.18 -17.65
CA PRO A 7 -23.28 5.84 -17.23
C PRO A 7 -23.86 5.37 -15.89
N LEU A 8 -23.48 4.18 -15.41
CA LEU A 8 -23.85 3.64 -14.09
C LEU A 8 -22.78 3.87 -13.00
N ALA A 9 -21.72 4.59 -13.30
CA ALA A 9 -20.76 5.03 -12.28
C ALA A 9 -21.29 6.27 -11.57
N ILE A 10 -20.87 6.45 -10.32
CA ILE A 10 -21.17 7.65 -9.53
C ILE A 10 -19.88 8.45 -9.40
N VAL A 11 -19.87 9.64 -9.98
CA VAL A 11 -18.80 10.64 -9.77
C VAL A 11 -19.45 11.83 -9.11
N GLU A 12 -19.14 12.05 -7.84
CA GLU A 12 -19.75 13.14 -7.06
C GLU A 12 -19.26 14.51 -7.55
N GLU A 13 -20.10 15.53 -7.42
CA GLU A 13 -19.73 16.91 -7.72
C GLU A 13 -18.57 17.37 -6.83
N GLY A 14 -17.48 17.85 -7.43
CA GLY A 14 -16.22 18.20 -6.75
C GLY A 14 -15.09 17.21 -6.98
N ALA A 15 -15.38 15.97 -7.37
CA ALA A 15 -14.34 15.00 -7.76
C ALA A 15 -13.55 15.50 -8.99
N GLN A 16 -12.25 15.26 -8.98
CA GLN A 16 -11.36 15.68 -10.07
C GLN A 16 -10.81 14.44 -10.80
N LEU A 17 -11.03 14.37 -12.09
CA LEU A 17 -10.52 13.32 -12.96
C LEU A 17 -9.51 13.90 -13.95
N GLY A 18 -8.34 13.28 -14.05
CA GLY A 18 -7.33 13.59 -15.05
C GLY A 18 -7.71 13.17 -16.46
N GLN A 19 -6.76 13.22 -17.37
CA GLN A 19 -6.92 12.77 -18.76
C GLN A 19 -6.85 11.24 -18.84
N ASP A 20 -7.59 10.65 -19.80
CA ASP A 20 -7.55 9.22 -20.10
C ASP A 20 -7.95 8.30 -18.90
N VAL A 21 -8.65 8.84 -17.90
CA VAL A 21 -9.18 8.08 -16.79
C VAL A 21 -10.35 7.22 -17.26
N ILE A 22 -10.40 5.97 -16.80
CA ILE A 22 -11.53 5.06 -17.06
C ILE A 22 -12.24 4.77 -15.72
N VAL A 23 -13.53 5.06 -15.65
CA VAL A 23 -14.39 4.73 -14.50
C VAL A 23 -15.45 3.75 -14.96
N GLU A 24 -15.36 2.50 -14.52
CA GLU A 24 -16.27 1.42 -14.93
C GLU A 24 -17.62 1.45 -14.17
N ALA A 25 -18.56 0.60 -14.57
CA ALA A 25 -19.92 0.53 -14.02
C ALA A 25 -19.91 0.34 -12.49
N PHE A 26 -20.80 1.05 -11.79
CA PHE A 26 -20.99 0.97 -10.34
C PHE A 26 -19.79 1.37 -9.50
N ALA A 27 -18.74 1.93 -10.10
CA ALA A 27 -17.66 2.55 -9.34
C ALA A 27 -18.14 3.87 -8.72
N LEU A 28 -17.57 4.23 -7.56
CA LEU A 28 -17.88 5.48 -6.86
C LEU A 28 -16.62 6.32 -6.71
N ILE A 29 -16.68 7.58 -7.11
CA ILE A 29 -15.63 8.58 -6.87
C ILE A 29 -16.25 9.68 -6.01
N GLY A 30 -15.76 9.80 -4.77
CA GLY A 30 -16.24 10.77 -3.79
C GLY A 30 -15.82 12.20 -4.12
N LYS A 31 -16.58 13.16 -3.62
CA LYS A 31 -16.48 14.62 -3.93
C LYS A 31 -15.09 15.23 -3.74
N SER A 32 -14.28 14.72 -2.81
CA SER A 32 -12.96 15.27 -2.50
C SER A 32 -11.82 14.47 -3.12
N ALA A 33 -12.14 13.43 -3.90
CA ALA A 33 -11.15 12.56 -4.51
C ALA A 33 -10.54 13.21 -5.76
N VAL A 34 -9.24 13.00 -5.96
CA VAL A 34 -8.48 13.38 -7.15
C VAL A 34 -7.89 12.13 -7.78
N VAL A 35 -8.17 11.89 -9.06
CA VAL A 35 -7.71 10.71 -9.80
C VAL A 35 -6.84 11.17 -10.97
N GLY A 36 -5.56 10.82 -10.93
CA GLY A 36 -4.57 11.21 -11.94
C GLY A 36 -4.73 10.51 -13.29
N ASP A 37 -4.02 11.03 -14.29
CA ASP A 37 -4.11 10.62 -15.69
C ASP A 37 -3.92 9.10 -15.88
N GLY A 38 -4.65 8.51 -16.82
CA GLY A 38 -4.49 7.10 -17.21
C GLY A 38 -4.93 6.08 -16.15
N THR A 39 -5.44 6.51 -15.01
CA THR A 39 -5.89 5.63 -13.93
C THR A 39 -7.19 4.91 -14.32
N ILE A 40 -7.30 3.64 -13.94
CA ILE A 40 -8.47 2.80 -14.20
C ILE A 40 -9.14 2.44 -12.89
N ILE A 41 -10.40 2.85 -12.73
CA ILE A 41 -11.25 2.47 -11.59
C ILE A 41 -12.25 1.43 -12.08
N ARG A 42 -12.03 0.18 -11.69
CA ARG A 42 -12.84 -0.97 -12.10
C ARG A 42 -14.23 -0.94 -11.46
N HIS A 43 -15.12 -1.73 -12.01
CA HIS A 43 -16.50 -1.82 -11.53
C HIS A 43 -16.58 -2.07 -10.00
N HIS A 44 -17.53 -1.42 -9.32
CA HIS A 44 -17.77 -1.51 -7.87
C HIS A 44 -16.56 -1.10 -6.99
N ALA A 45 -15.50 -0.52 -7.54
CA ALA A 45 -14.44 0.07 -6.74
C ALA A 45 -14.86 1.43 -6.20
N THR A 46 -14.31 1.82 -5.06
CA THR A 46 -14.62 3.10 -4.41
C THR A 46 -13.32 3.88 -4.18
N VAL A 47 -13.32 5.15 -4.57
CA VAL A 47 -12.29 6.13 -4.20
C VAL A 47 -13.02 7.26 -3.49
N GLU A 48 -12.76 7.44 -2.20
CA GLU A 48 -13.49 8.42 -1.38
C GLU A 48 -12.57 9.19 -0.42
N GLY A 49 -13.15 9.98 0.47
CA GLY A 49 -12.39 10.83 1.37
C GLY A 49 -11.56 11.85 0.61
N LYS A 50 -10.53 12.39 1.26
CA LYS A 50 -9.55 13.29 0.64
C LYS A 50 -8.38 12.47 0.07
N ALA A 51 -8.69 11.58 -0.88
CA ALA A 51 -7.72 10.72 -1.54
C ALA A 51 -7.22 11.35 -2.84
N THR A 52 -5.91 11.42 -3.00
CA THR A 52 -5.25 11.83 -4.24
C THR A 52 -4.48 10.65 -4.81
N LEU A 53 -4.90 10.16 -5.96
CA LEU A 53 -4.22 9.12 -6.72
C LEU A 53 -3.42 9.77 -7.86
N GLY A 54 -2.15 9.38 -7.97
CA GLY A 54 -1.30 9.74 -9.12
C GLY A 54 -1.75 9.07 -10.42
N LYS A 55 -0.83 8.90 -11.34
CA LYS A 55 -1.09 8.43 -12.71
C LYS A 55 -1.06 6.91 -12.83
N ASN A 56 -1.78 6.39 -13.82
CA ASN A 56 -1.73 4.99 -14.25
C ASN A 56 -1.95 3.98 -13.11
N ASN A 57 -2.71 4.34 -12.09
CA ASN A 57 -3.10 3.39 -11.05
C ASN A 57 -4.23 2.49 -11.56
N GLU A 58 -4.32 1.27 -11.06
CA GLU A 58 -5.41 0.35 -11.36
C GLU A 58 -6.07 -0.11 -10.06
N VAL A 59 -7.36 0.25 -9.90
CA VAL A 59 -8.16 -0.07 -8.71
C VAL A 59 -9.19 -1.12 -9.09
N TYR A 60 -9.01 -2.34 -8.60
CA TYR A 60 -9.82 -3.51 -8.95
C TYR A 60 -11.16 -3.54 -8.21
N PRO A 61 -12.08 -4.43 -8.64
CA PRO A 61 -13.43 -4.47 -8.09
C PRO A 61 -13.46 -4.61 -6.56
N TYR A 62 -14.35 -3.82 -5.94
CA TYR A 62 -14.60 -3.80 -4.50
C TYR A 62 -13.41 -3.31 -3.65
N ALA A 63 -12.36 -2.79 -4.24
CA ALA A 63 -11.32 -2.09 -3.49
C ALA A 63 -11.86 -0.74 -2.98
N LEU A 64 -11.45 -0.35 -1.77
CA LEU A 64 -11.80 0.91 -1.12
C LEU A 64 -10.53 1.72 -0.88
N ILE A 65 -10.37 2.81 -1.59
CA ILE A 65 -9.23 3.72 -1.47
C ILE A 65 -9.71 5.06 -0.88
N GLY A 66 -9.10 5.46 0.23
CA GLY A 66 -9.46 6.68 0.94
C GLY A 66 -10.56 6.49 2.00
N GLY A 67 -10.85 5.25 2.41
CA GLY A 67 -11.79 4.98 3.48
C GLY A 67 -11.45 5.72 4.77
N LEU A 68 -12.47 6.06 5.56
CA LEU A 68 -12.28 6.75 6.84
C LEU A 68 -11.39 5.92 7.77
N THR A 69 -10.52 6.60 8.51
CA THR A 69 -9.64 5.97 9.51
C THR A 69 -10.40 5.05 10.47
N HIS A 70 -9.77 3.93 10.84
CA HIS A 70 -10.29 3.02 11.87
C HIS A 70 -9.80 3.38 13.29
N ASP A 71 -8.99 4.43 13.45
CA ASP A 71 -8.51 4.85 14.77
C ASP A 71 -9.66 5.45 15.58
N LEU A 72 -9.93 4.88 16.74
CA LEU A 72 -10.96 5.38 17.67
C LEU A 72 -10.66 6.78 18.23
N LYS A 73 -9.46 7.30 18.03
CA LYS A 73 -9.06 8.65 18.40
C LYS A 73 -9.51 9.71 17.37
N TYR A 74 -10.06 9.29 16.23
CA TYR A 74 -10.55 10.23 15.22
C TYR A 74 -11.66 11.11 15.79
N THR A 75 -11.45 12.43 15.73
CA THR A 75 -12.38 13.43 16.26
C THR A 75 -12.98 14.32 15.17
N GLY A 76 -12.84 13.93 13.92
CA GLY A 76 -13.28 14.72 12.77
C GLY A 76 -12.12 15.42 12.06
N GLY A 77 -12.42 16.16 11.01
CA GLY A 77 -11.44 16.83 10.16
C GLY A 77 -11.34 16.21 8.78
N GLU A 78 -10.32 16.61 8.02
CA GLU A 78 -10.11 16.20 6.64
C GLU A 78 -8.71 15.56 6.47
N PRO A 79 -8.46 14.40 7.10
CA PRO A 79 -7.20 13.68 6.89
C PRO A 79 -7.10 13.18 5.46
N GLU A 80 -5.87 12.98 4.99
CA GLU A 80 -5.58 12.70 3.60
C GLU A 80 -5.03 11.28 3.38
N LEU A 81 -5.19 10.82 2.13
CA LEU A 81 -4.44 9.71 1.55
C LEU A 81 -3.80 10.19 0.26
N VAL A 82 -2.49 10.04 0.14
CA VAL A 82 -1.76 10.33 -1.11
C VAL A 82 -1.15 9.05 -1.64
N VAL A 83 -1.47 8.76 -2.91
CA VAL A 83 -0.99 7.59 -3.64
C VAL A 83 -0.20 8.06 -4.86
N GLY A 84 1.00 7.51 -5.05
CA GLY A 84 1.83 7.78 -6.22
C GLY A 84 1.30 7.13 -7.51
N ASP A 85 2.19 6.84 -8.42
CA ASP A 85 1.89 6.38 -9.78
C ASP A 85 2.02 4.85 -9.92
N ASN A 86 1.36 4.27 -10.93
CA ASN A 86 1.54 2.88 -11.38
C ASN A 86 1.28 1.83 -10.29
N ASN A 87 0.40 2.08 -9.33
CA ASN A 87 0.05 1.09 -8.31
C ASN A 87 -1.11 0.21 -8.78
N ILE A 88 -1.13 -1.03 -8.31
CA ILE A 88 -2.20 -2.00 -8.53
C ILE A 88 -2.83 -2.35 -7.19
N PHE A 89 -4.11 -2.01 -7.03
CA PHE A 89 -4.93 -2.38 -5.87
C PHE A 89 -5.91 -3.46 -6.31
N ARG A 90 -5.64 -4.72 -5.96
CA ARG A 90 -6.46 -5.87 -6.33
C ARG A 90 -7.78 -5.87 -5.55
N GLU A 91 -8.60 -6.85 -5.81
CA GLU A 91 -9.96 -6.97 -5.29
C GLU A 91 -10.00 -6.91 -3.77
N TYR A 92 -10.94 -6.13 -3.22
CA TYR A 92 -11.16 -5.98 -1.78
C TYR A 92 -9.98 -5.40 -1.00
N VAL A 93 -9.01 -4.78 -1.64
CA VAL A 93 -7.96 -4.01 -0.94
C VAL A 93 -8.60 -2.81 -0.27
N THR A 94 -8.13 -2.48 0.94
CA THR A 94 -8.56 -1.28 1.64
C THR A 94 -7.34 -0.41 2.01
N ALA A 95 -7.41 0.87 1.71
CA ALA A 95 -6.41 1.87 2.11
C ALA A 95 -7.14 3.06 2.73
N HIS A 96 -6.74 3.44 3.94
CA HIS A 96 -7.46 4.42 4.74
C HIS A 96 -6.71 5.76 4.81
N VAL A 97 -7.47 6.85 4.93
CA VAL A 97 -6.91 8.18 5.24
C VAL A 97 -6.27 8.16 6.63
N ALA A 98 -5.44 9.16 6.92
CA ALA A 98 -4.81 9.34 8.24
C ALA A 98 -5.85 9.64 9.34
N THR A 99 -5.42 9.82 10.57
CA THR A 99 -6.29 10.09 11.72
C THR A 99 -6.39 11.57 12.06
N GLY A 100 -5.26 12.28 12.08
CA GLY A 100 -5.24 13.71 12.38
C GLY A 100 -5.70 14.57 11.21
N SER A 101 -6.35 15.71 11.52
CA SER A 101 -7.01 16.57 10.52
C SER A 101 -6.10 17.10 9.40
N GLN A 102 -4.77 17.07 9.60
CA GLN A 102 -3.79 17.51 8.60
C GLN A 102 -2.73 16.43 8.34
N ASP A 103 -2.97 15.22 8.85
CA ASP A 103 -2.09 14.09 8.65
C ASP A 103 -2.42 13.37 7.35
N CYS A 104 -1.46 12.60 6.86
CA CYS A 104 -1.57 11.93 5.58
C CYS A 104 -1.06 10.49 5.67
N THR A 105 -1.85 9.54 5.19
CA THR A 105 -1.37 8.23 4.80
C THR A 105 -0.71 8.34 3.43
N VAL A 106 0.50 7.82 3.27
CA VAL A 106 1.26 7.96 2.03
C VAL A 106 1.58 6.58 1.45
N ILE A 107 1.29 6.41 0.18
CA ILE A 107 1.65 5.23 -0.62
C ILE A 107 2.44 5.72 -1.82
N GLY A 108 3.65 5.22 -1.98
CA GLY A 108 4.52 5.56 -3.11
C GLY A 108 4.03 4.98 -4.45
N SER A 109 4.95 4.68 -5.33
CA SER A 109 4.67 4.25 -6.71
C SER A 109 5.07 2.80 -6.96
N GLU A 110 4.51 2.21 -8.02
CA GLU A 110 4.86 0.88 -8.53
C GLU A 110 4.62 -0.26 -7.51
N ASN A 111 3.65 -0.08 -6.62
CA ASN A 111 3.29 -1.07 -5.63
C ASN A 111 2.20 -2.01 -6.14
N VAL A 112 2.23 -3.26 -5.67
CA VAL A 112 1.23 -4.28 -5.95
C VAL A 112 0.61 -4.76 -4.64
N PHE A 113 -0.65 -4.42 -4.43
CA PHE A 113 -1.46 -4.87 -3.30
C PHE A 113 -2.40 -5.96 -3.77
N LEU A 114 -2.15 -7.21 -3.36
CA LEU A 114 -2.99 -8.34 -3.75
C LEU A 114 -4.28 -8.40 -2.92
N ALA A 115 -5.22 -9.22 -3.37
CA ALA A 115 -6.59 -9.25 -2.87
C ALA A 115 -6.69 -9.35 -1.34
N TYR A 116 -7.64 -8.59 -0.76
CA TYR A 116 -7.91 -8.51 0.68
C TYR A 116 -6.76 -7.96 1.54
N SER A 117 -5.74 -7.32 0.96
CA SER A 117 -4.72 -6.65 1.77
C SER A 117 -5.26 -5.32 2.33
N HIS A 118 -4.67 -4.88 3.45
CA HIS A 118 -5.14 -3.71 4.19
C HIS A 118 -3.98 -2.77 4.53
N ILE A 119 -4.14 -1.51 4.21
CA ILE A 119 -3.24 -0.42 4.63
C ILE A 119 -4.03 0.48 5.59
N ALA A 120 -3.66 0.44 6.88
CA ALA A 120 -4.29 1.28 7.89
C ALA A 120 -3.87 2.75 7.77
N HIS A 121 -4.50 3.56 8.61
CA HIS A 121 -4.26 4.99 8.75
C HIS A 121 -2.79 5.33 9.10
N ASP A 122 -2.34 6.49 8.67
CA ASP A 122 -1.03 7.07 9.01
C ASP A 122 0.19 6.23 8.55
N CYS A 123 -0.02 5.21 7.71
CA CYS A 123 1.08 4.44 7.13
C CYS A 123 1.89 5.26 6.13
N LYS A 124 3.19 4.95 6.04
CA LYS A 124 4.10 5.49 5.01
C LYS A 124 4.69 4.31 4.24
N VAL A 125 4.24 4.13 3.03
CA VAL A 125 4.66 3.05 2.15
C VAL A 125 5.50 3.61 1.02
N GLY A 126 6.69 3.07 0.83
CA GLY A 126 7.62 3.42 -0.25
C GLY A 126 7.17 2.88 -1.62
N ASN A 127 8.14 2.55 -2.45
CA ASN A 127 7.93 2.14 -3.83
C ASN A 127 8.24 0.65 -4.03
N HIS A 128 7.69 0.05 -5.09
CA HIS A 128 7.95 -1.34 -5.50
C HIS A 128 7.64 -2.39 -4.40
N LEU A 129 6.70 -2.09 -3.50
CA LEU A 129 6.20 -3.05 -2.52
C LEU A 129 5.36 -4.12 -3.22
N VAL A 130 5.56 -5.37 -2.85
CA VAL A 130 4.62 -6.46 -3.15
C VAL A 130 3.99 -6.93 -1.84
N MET A 131 2.70 -6.69 -1.69
CA MET A 131 1.92 -7.09 -0.53
C MET A 131 0.95 -8.20 -0.92
N SER A 132 1.23 -9.42 -0.44
CA SER A 132 0.43 -10.59 -0.80
C SER A 132 -0.96 -10.55 -0.16
N SER A 133 -1.87 -11.37 -0.70
CA SER A 133 -3.27 -11.41 -0.26
C SER A 133 -3.42 -11.63 1.24
N GLN A 134 -4.45 -11.02 1.83
CA GLN A 134 -4.83 -11.12 3.24
C GLN A 134 -3.76 -10.61 4.23
N SER A 135 -2.75 -9.88 3.76
CA SER A 135 -1.78 -9.23 4.65
C SER A 135 -2.28 -7.84 5.08
N ALA A 136 -1.85 -7.38 6.25
CA ALA A 136 -2.32 -6.12 6.83
C ALA A 136 -1.18 -5.33 7.48
N LEU A 137 -1.17 -4.02 7.21
CA LEU A 137 -0.37 -3.03 7.93
C LEU A 137 -1.24 -2.36 8.98
N GLY A 138 -0.84 -2.41 10.24
CA GLY A 138 -1.43 -1.62 11.31
C GLY A 138 -1.11 -0.13 11.16
N GLY A 139 -1.78 0.73 11.94
CA GLY A 139 -1.56 2.18 11.87
C GLY A 139 -0.10 2.58 12.10
N HIS A 140 0.34 3.66 11.43
CA HIS A 140 1.68 4.23 11.54
C HIS A 140 2.84 3.29 11.14
N VAL A 141 2.59 2.23 10.38
CA VAL A 141 3.65 1.37 9.85
C VAL A 141 4.40 2.11 8.74
N GLU A 142 5.73 2.05 8.81
CA GLU A 142 6.61 2.57 7.76
C GLU A 142 7.21 1.42 6.96
N VAL A 143 7.07 1.45 5.65
CA VAL A 143 7.60 0.43 4.73
C VAL A 143 8.51 1.11 3.71
N ASP A 144 9.78 0.74 3.69
CA ASP A 144 10.73 1.22 2.69
C ASP A 144 10.51 0.57 1.32
N ASP A 145 11.32 0.96 0.32
CA ASP A 145 11.24 0.46 -1.05
C ASP A 145 11.57 -1.05 -1.17
N HIS A 146 10.97 -1.69 -2.18
CA HIS A 146 11.25 -3.09 -2.58
C HIS A 146 11.00 -4.14 -1.48
N VAL A 147 10.11 -3.86 -0.56
CA VAL A 147 9.72 -4.83 0.47
C VAL A 147 8.77 -5.88 -0.12
N THR A 148 8.87 -7.11 0.34
CA THR A 148 7.92 -8.17 0.00
C THR A 148 7.25 -8.68 1.27
N ILE A 149 5.91 -8.62 1.32
CA ILE A 149 5.11 -9.11 2.43
C ILE A 149 4.34 -10.34 1.98
N GLY A 150 4.57 -11.46 2.66
CA GLY A 150 3.94 -12.75 2.35
C GLY A 150 2.45 -12.80 2.66
N TRP A 151 1.78 -13.85 2.22
CA TRP A 151 0.37 -14.08 2.42
C TRP A 151 0.00 -14.13 3.91
N GLY A 152 -1.09 -13.47 4.31
CA GLY A 152 -1.64 -13.54 5.67
C GLY A 152 -0.75 -12.94 6.76
N VAL A 153 0.21 -12.06 6.41
CA VAL A 153 1.06 -11.37 7.38
C VAL A 153 0.30 -10.27 8.08
N GLY A 154 0.41 -10.20 9.41
CA GLY A 154 -0.03 -9.06 10.22
C GLY A 154 1.15 -8.25 10.73
N VAL A 155 1.24 -6.98 10.36
CA VAL A 155 2.26 -6.04 10.85
C VAL A 155 1.65 -5.15 11.92
N HIS A 156 2.19 -5.22 13.14
CA HIS A 156 1.74 -4.40 14.27
C HIS A 156 2.02 -2.91 14.01
N GLN A 157 1.15 -2.05 14.54
CA GLN A 157 1.31 -0.59 14.43
C GLN A 157 2.70 -0.12 14.86
N PHE A 158 3.19 0.95 14.20
CA PHE A 158 4.49 1.59 14.44
C PHE A 158 5.72 0.78 14.04
N CYS A 159 5.58 -0.43 13.51
CA CYS A 159 6.72 -1.18 13.00
C CYS A 159 7.30 -0.54 11.73
N ARG A 160 8.62 -0.72 11.54
CA ARG A 160 9.35 -0.30 10.35
C ARG A 160 9.91 -1.50 9.59
N LEU A 161 9.66 -1.53 8.29
CA LEU A 161 10.16 -2.55 7.39
C LEU A 161 11.22 -1.93 6.47
N GLY A 162 12.49 -2.30 6.69
CA GLY A 162 13.61 -1.78 5.91
C GLY A 162 13.61 -2.30 4.47
N ARG A 163 14.18 -1.52 3.57
CA ARG A 163 14.22 -1.83 2.12
C ARG A 163 14.69 -3.25 1.83
N HIS A 164 14.13 -3.84 0.79
CA HIS A 164 14.42 -5.20 0.34
C HIS A 164 14.24 -6.28 1.42
N CYS A 165 13.56 -6.01 2.52
CA CYS A 165 13.24 -7.09 3.45
C CYS A 165 12.12 -7.98 2.90
N MET A 166 12.03 -9.19 3.41
CA MET A 166 10.99 -10.18 3.11
C MET A 166 10.35 -10.64 4.41
N ILE A 167 9.03 -10.58 4.47
CA ILE A 167 8.25 -11.15 5.57
C ILE A 167 7.59 -12.43 5.07
N SER A 168 7.90 -13.56 5.69
CA SER A 168 7.35 -14.87 5.33
C SER A 168 5.83 -14.92 5.54
N ALA A 169 5.15 -15.77 4.79
CA ALA A 169 3.71 -15.95 4.91
C ALA A 169 3.28 -16.35 6.34
N CYS A 170 2.10 -15.90 6.77
CA CYS A 170 1.51 -16.17 8.08
C CYS A 170 2.32 -15.66 9.28
N SER A 171 3.27 -14.76 9.07
CA SER A 171 4.05 -14.17 10.15
C SER A 171 3.28 -13.09 10.90
N LYS A 172 3.47 -13.02 12.22
CA LYS A 172 2.99 -11.94 13.09
C LYS A 172 4.18 -11.03 13.44
N LEU A 173 4.26 -9.89 12.79
CA LEU A 173 5.33 -8.93 13.00
C LEU A 173 4.97 -7.96 14.14
N VAL A 174 5.82 -7.87 15.17
CA VAL A 174 5.63 -7.00 16.35
C VAL A 174 6.84 -6.11 16.64
N GLN A 175 7.85 -6.12 15.80
CA GLN A 175 9.06 -5.30 15.88
C GLN A 175 9.58 -4.99 14.48
N ASP A 176 10.51 -4.05 14.40
CA ASP A 176 11.12 -3.62 13.15
C ASP A 176 11.90 -4.75 12.46
N VAL A 177 11.94 -4.69 11.14
CA VAL A 177 12.78 -5.60 10.33
C VAL A 177 13.85 -4.79 9.62
N PRO A 178 15.14 -5.04 9.87
CA PRO A 178 16.23 -4.34 9.21
C PRO A 178 16.23 -4.56 7.69
N PRO A 179 16.84 -3.65 6.90
CA PRO A 179 17.00 -3.80 5.46
C PRO A 179 17.65 -5.12 5.06
N PHE A 180 17.20 -5.69 3.95
CA PHE A 180 17.73 -6.92 3.33
C PHE A 180 17.54 -8.20 4.14
N MET A 181 16.78 -8.15 5.23
CA MET A 181 16.54 -9.32 6.07
C MET A 181 15.26 -10.06 5.68
N LEU A 182 15.24 -11.34 6.04
CA LEU A 182 14.06 -12.19 5.99
C LEU A 182 13.58 -12.45 7.43
N ALA A 183 12.34 -12.09 7.71
CA ALA A 183 11.68 -12.36 8.98
C ALA A 183 10.59 -13.42 8.83
N ASP A 184 10.47 -14.30 9.81
CA ASP A 184 9.54 -15.43 9.80
C ASP A 184 9.06 -15.80 11.21
N GLY A 185 7.83 -16.24 11.31
CA GLY A 185 7.25 -16.79 12.55
C GLY A 185 6.18 -15.94 13.21
N SER A 186 5.69 -16.40 14.38
CA SER A 186 4.67 -15.73 15.18
C SER A 186 4.99 -15.87 16.68
N PRO A 187 5.63 -14.87 17.31
CA PRO A 187 6.10 -13.62 16.72
C PRO A 187 7.22 -13.83 15.67
N ALA A 188 7.28 -12.92 14.70
CA ALA A 188 8.31 -12.98 13.66
C ALA A 188 9.67 -12.54 14.21
N GLU A 189 10.70 -13.26 13.81
CA GLU A 189 12.11 -12.95 14.10
C GLU A 189 12.91 -12.92 12.78
N VAL A 190 13.97 -12.15 12.75
CA VAL A 190 14.91 -12.16 11.63
C VAL A 190 15.64 -13.51 11.60
N ARG A 191 15.48 -14.26 10.51
CA ARG A 191 16.01 -15.63 10.35
C ARG A 191 17.24 -15.71 9.45
N SER A 192 17.33 -14.81 8.48
CA SER A 192 18.41 -14.77 7.51
C SER A 192 18.38 -13.46 6.73
N ILE A 193 19.31 -13.31 5.78
CA ILE A 193 19.20 -12.30 4.74
C ILE A 193 18.17 -12.71 3.68
N ASN A 194 17.50 -11.75 3.04
CA ASN A 194 16.65 -11.97 1.87
C ASN A 194 17.52 -12.21 0.61
N LYS A 195 18.27 -13.32 0.60
CA LYS A 195 19.21 -13.64 -0.49
C LYS A 195 18.51 -13.64 -1.86
N VAL A 196 17.36 -14.31 -1.96
CA VAL A 196 16.64 -14.45 -3.23
C VAL A 196 16.15 -13.09 -3.75
N GLY A 197 15.60 -12.25 -2.87
CA GLY A 197 15.16 -10.89 -3.24
C GLY A 197 16.32 -10.03 -3.71
N MET A 198 17.45 -10.07 -3.01
CA MET A 198 18.66 -9.35 -3.41
C MET A 198 19.18 -9.81 -4.77
N GLU A 199 19.31 -11.12 -5.01
CA GLU A 199 19.77 -11.68 -6.30
C GLU A 199 18.83 -11.27 -7.46
N ARG A 200 17.52 -11.32 -7.27
CA ARG A 200 16.52 -10.86 -8.27
C ARG A 200 16.61 -9.37 -8.56
N SER A 201 17.00 -8.58 -7.58
CA SER A 201 17.22 -7.13 -7.73
C SER A 201 18.61 -6.79 -8.27
N GLY A 202 19.45 -7.77 -8.63
CA GLY A 202 20.73 -7.58 -9.28
C GLY A 202 21.90 -7.23 -8.33
N PHE A 203 21.75 -7.43 -7.01
CA PHE A 203 22.83 -7.21 -6.05
C PHE A 203 23.98 -8.19 -6.29
N ALA A 204 25.21 -7.68 -6.21
CA ALA A 204 26.41 -8.49 -6.39
C ALA A 204 26.65 -9.42 -5.19
N LYS A 205 27.47 -10.46 -5.40
CA LYS A 205 27.84 -11.39 -4.32
C LYS A 205 28.48 -10.67 -3.12
N THR A 206 29.24 -9.63 -3.36
CA THR A 206 29.85 -8.78 -2.33
C THR A 206 28.81 -8.14 -1.43
N ASP A 207 27.68 -7.66 -1.99
CA ASP A 207 26.59 -7.03 -1.22
C ASP A 207 25.89 -8.06 -0.33
N LEU A 208 25.69 -9.29 -0.86
CA LEU A 208 25.15 -10.40 -0.08
C LEU A 208 26.08 -10.77 1.09
N ASP A 209 27.38 -10.75 0.88
CA ASP A 209 28.35 -11.09 1.93
C ASP A 209 28.39 -10.00 3.01
N VAL A 210 28.24 -8.71 2.64
CA VAL A 210 28.03 -7.61 3.60
C VAL A 210 26.75 -7.81 4.41
N ALA A 211 25.62 -8.07 3.75
CA ALA A 211 24.33 -8.31 4.43
C ALA A 211 24.41 -9.49 5.40
N LYS A 212 25.10 -10.59 5.04
CA LYS A 212 25.36 -11.71 5.95
C LYS A 212 26.24 -11.32 7.14
N GLY A 213 27.20 -10.42 6.93
CA GLY A 213 28.02 -9.87 8.02
C GLY A 213 27.17 -9.11 9.04
N VAL A 214 26.26 -8.26 8.56
CA VAL A 214 25.30 -7.55 9.41
C VAL A 214 24.39 -8.51 10.17
N PHE A 215 23.80 -9.50 9.48
CA PHE A 215 22.93 -10.50 10.11
C PHE A 215 23.58 -11.26 11.28
N LYS A 216 24.89 -11.47 11.24
CA LYS A 216 25.62 -12.20 12.31
C LYS A 216 25.78 -11.40 13.62
N VAL A 217 25.53 -10.09 13.58
CA VAL A 217 25.68 -9.19 14.75
C VAL A 217 24.34 -8.65 15.27
N LEU A 218 23.24 -8.99 14.59
CA LEU A 218 21.87 -8.80 15.05
C LEU A 218 21.47 -9.91 16.02
#